data_02350e160039b1e3fc90ceb84cc5c440
#
_entry.id   02350e160039b1e3fc90ceb84cc5c440
#
_cell.length_a   1.000
_cell.length_b   1.000
_cell.length_c   1.000
_cell.angle_alpha   90.00
_cell.angle_beta   90.00
_cell.angle_gamma   90.00
#
_symmetry.space_group_name_H-M   'P 1'
#
loop_
_entity.id
_entity.type
_entity.pdbx_description
1 polymer ?
#
loop_
_entity_poly.entity_id
_entity_poly.type
_entity_poly.pdbx_seq_one_letter_code
_entity_poly.pdbx_strand_id
1 'polypeptide(L)'
;MSDGKITIKSESQRALMRAAGELTGRTLNYIETLIKPGISTKELDEAAEEFIRSHGAVPSFLNYEGFPASICTSVNDRIVHGIPSRHDRLRDGDIISVDCGALLNGFHGDAARTFLVGNVAPEVAKLVQVTKECFFKGLEQAVVGNHISDIGRAIQQHAESHGYGVVREL
;
A
#
# COMPACT_ATOMS: atom_id res chain seq x y z
N MET A 1 -26.11 -0.77 6.80
CA MET A 1 -25.78 -2.04 6.14
C MET A 1 -26.07 -1.86 4.65
N SER A 2 -25.06 -1.91 3.78
CA SER A 2 -25.30 -1.81 2.34
C SER A 2 -26.00 -3.09 1.89
N ASP A 3 -27.01 -2.93 1.08
CA ASP A 3 -27.90 -3.97 0.52
C ASP A 3 -27.19 -5.00 -0.38
N GLY A 4 -26.04 -5.52 -0.06
CA GLY A 4 -25.36 -6.64 -0.74
C GLY A 4 -25.30 -6.56 -2.29
N LYS A 5 -25.65 -5.42 -2.87
CA LYS A 5 -25.81 -5.26 -4.32
C LYS A 5 -24.45 -4.98 -4.97
N ILE A 6 -23.99 -5.91 -5.80
CA ILE A 6 -22.80 -5.68 -6.64
C ILE A 6 -23.08 -4.54 -7.62
N THR A 7 -22.25 -3.50 -7.55
CA THR A 7 -22.36 -2.31 -8.42
C THR A 7 -21.34 -2.39 -9.55
N ILE A 8 -21.80 -2.45 -10.80
CA ILE A 8 -20.93 -2.38 -11.97
C ILE A 8 -20.65 -0.91 -12.28
N LYS A 9 -19.38 -0.54 -12.32
CA LYS A 9 -18.95 0.84 -12.59
C LYS A 9 -19.08 1.19 -14.08
N SER A 10 -19.64 2.37 -14.37
CA SER A 10 -19.66 2.93 -15.73
C SER A 10 -18.24 3.26 -16.21
N GLU A 11 -18.09 3.52 -17.50
CA GLU A 11 -16.81 3.95 -18.08
C GLU A 11 -16.29 5.25 -17.44
N SER A 12 -17.17 6.24 -17.26
CA SER A 12 -16.82 7.49 -16.59
C SER A 12 -16.40 7.28 -15.13
N GLN A 13 -17.09 6.42 -14.39
CA GLN A 13 -16.69 6.07 -13.03
C GLN A 13 -15.33 5.36 -12.99
N ARG A 14 -15.06 4.46 -13.94
CA ARG A 14 -13.74 3.80 -14.03
C ARG A 14 -12.62 4.79 -14.33
N ALA A 15 -12.88 5.81 -15.15
CA ALA A 15 -11.91 6.88 -15.40
C ALA A 15 -11.59 7.67 -14.12
N LEU A 16 -12.60 7.99 -13.31
CA LEU A 16 -12.40 8.67 -12.02
C LEU A 16 -11.65 7.78 -11.01
N MET A 17 -11.97 6.48 -10.93
CA MET A 17 -11.23 5.51 -10.12
C MET A 17 -9.77 5.41 -10.55
N ARG A 18 -9.52 5.38 -11.85
CA ARG A 18 -8.15 5.38 -12.41
C ARG A 18 -7.37 6.63 -11.98
N ALA A 19 -7.97 7.81 -12.06
CA ALA A 19 -7.33 9.05 -11.65
C ALA A 19 -6.96 9.05 -10.16
N ALA A 20 -7.83 8.52 -9.30
CA ALA A 20 -7.53 8.35 -7.87
C ALA A 20 -6.39 7.35 -7.64
N GLY A 21 -6.41 6.20 -8.33
CA GLY A 21 -5.34 5.20 -8.24
C GLY A 21 -3.99 5.70 -8.77
N GLU A 22 -4.00 6.46 -9.87
CA GLU A 22 -2.78 7.09 -10.41
C GLU A 22 -2.19 8.11 -9.44
N LEU A 23 -3.03 8.91 -8.76
CA LEU A 23 -2.55 9.83 -7.73
C LEU A 23 -1.94 9.09 -6.55
N THR A 24 -2.59 8.01 -6.09
CA THR A 24 -2.05 7.15 -5.01
C THR A 24 -0.69 6.58 -5.41
N GLY A 25 -0.55 6.04 -6.62
CA GLY A 25 0.73 5.53 -7.12
C GLY A 25 1.82 6.60 -7.21
N ARG A 26 1.45 7.82 -7.65
CA ARG A 26 2.37 8.99 -7.68
C ARG A 26 2.79 9.42 -6.27
N THR A 27 1.89 9.35 -5.30
CA THR A 27 2.21 9.64 -3.90
C THR A 27 3.25 8.64 -3.38
N LEU A 28 3.07 7.33 -3.62
CA LEU A 28 4.05 6.32 -3.23
C LEU A 28 5.42 6.53 -3.91
N ASN A 29 5.43 6.90 -5.20
CA ASN A 29 6.67 7.23 -5.91
C ASN A 29 7.37 8.47 -5.31
N TYR A 30 6.61 9.48 -4.91
CA TYR A 30 7.17 10.66 -4.24
C TYR A 30 7.75 10.30 -2.87
N ILE A 31 7.03 9.53 -2.05
CA ILE A 31 7.52 9.06 -0.75
C ILE A 31 8.80 8.23 -0.89
N GLU A 32 8.91 7.38 -1.92
CA GLU A 32 10.13 6.61 -2.21
C GLU A 32 11.37 7.52 -2.30
N THR A 33 11.25 8.71 -2.90
CA THR A 33 12.37 9.66 -3.04
C THR A 33 12.84 10.27 -1.71
N LEU A 34 12.00 10.20 -0.67
CA LEU A 34 12.29 10.75 0.65
C LEU A 34 12.86 9.70 1.61
N ILE A 35 12.65 8.39 1.31
CA ILE A 35 13.05 7.30 2.18
C ILE A 35 14.58 7.20 2.24
N LYS A 36 15.11 7.38 3.45
CA LYS A 36 16.54 7.28 3.77
C LYS A 36 16.73 7.07 5.27
N PRO A 37 17.88 6.54 5.71
CA PRO A 37 18.20 6.48 7.13
C PRO A 37 18.09 7.86 7.80
N GLY A 38 17.48 7.90 8.99
CA GLY A 38 17.30 9.10 9.81
C GLY A 38 15.96 9.81 9.63
N ILE A 39 15.25 9.65 8.50
CA ILE A 39 13.92 10.23 8.35
C ILE A 39 12.94 9.55 9.32
N SER A 40 12.04 10.33 9.92
CA SER A 40 10.98 9.77 10.74
C SER A 40 9.76 9.39 9.90
N THR A 41 9.00 8.40 10.38
CA THR A 41 7.75 8.01 9.71
C THR A 41 6.72 9.15 9.69
N LYS A 42 6.78 10.08 10.68
CA LYS A 42 5.93 11.27 10.69
C LYS A 42 6.30 12.27 9.58
N GLU A 43 7.58 12.45 9.26
CA GLU A 43 8.00 13.30 8.14
C GLU A 43 7.49 12.74 6.80
N LEU A 44 7.45 11.41 6.64
CA LEU A 44 6.86 10.76 5.46
C LEU A 44 5.34 10.99 5.39
N ASP A 45 4.64 10.91 6.51
CA ASP A 45 3.20 11.16 6.62
C ASP A 45 2.84 12.61 6.24
N GLU A 46 3.57 13.57 6.79
CA GLU A 46 3.38 15.00 6.50
C GLU A 46 3.62 15.31 5.01
N ALA A 47 4.65 14.72 4.42
CA ALA A 47 4.96 14.85 3.00
C ALA A 47 3.90 14.20 2.10
N ALA A 48 3.38 13.04 2.47
CA ALA A 48 2.30 12.36 1.75
C ALA A 48 1.00 13.19 1.77
N GLU A 49 0.64 13.73 2.94
CA GLU A 49 -0.53 14.58 3.09
C GLU A 49 -0.44 15.84 2.22
N GLU A 50 0.70 16.53 2.27
CA GLU A 50 0.93 17.73 1.46
C GLU A 50 0.84 17.40 -0.04
N PHE A 51 1.47 16.30 -0.47
CA PHE A 51 1.43 15.86 -1.87
C PHE A 51 0.00 15.57 -2.32
N ILE A 52 -0.77 14.79 -1.57
CA ILE A 52 -2.16 14.45 -1.89
C ILE A 52 -3.02 15.72 -1.98
N ARG A 53 -2.91 16.63 -1.00
CA ARG A 53 -3.70 17.87 -0.95
C ARG A 53 -3.33 18.84 -2.05
N SER A 54 -2.06 18.96 -2.42
CA SER A 54 -1.60 19.81 -3.52
C SER A 54 -2.14 19.37 -4.89
N HIS A 55 -2.62 18.12 -5.00
CA HIS A 55 -3.27 17.58 -6.19
C HIS A 55 -4.81 17.61 -6.12
N GLY A 56 -5.39 18.36 -5.17
CA GLY A 56 -6.85 18.52 -5.04
C GLY A 56 -7.57 17.31 -4.45
N ALA A 57 -6.86 16.41 -3.80
CA ALA A 57 -7.40 15.23 -3.15
C ALA A 57 -7.34 15.31 -1.62
N VAL A 58 -7.92 14.32 -0.95
CA VAL A 58 -7.90 14.19 0.51
C VAL A 58 -7.31 12.83 0.86
N PRO A 59 -6.40 12.73 1.87
CA PRO A 59 -5.96 11.43 2.37
C PRO A 59 -7.14 10.58 2.83
N SER A 60 -7.23 9.34 2.35
CA SER A 60 -8.37 8.47 2.64
C SER A 60 -8.40 7.96 4.07
N PHE A 61 -7.23 7.82 4.70
CA PHE A 61 -7.10 7.19 6.02
C PHE A 61 -7.25 8.19 7.19
N LEU A 62 -6.94 9.47 6.95
CA LEU A 62 -7.00 10.49 7.99
C LEU A 62 -8.40 10.61 8.58
N ASN A 63 -8.51 10.34 9.88
CA ASN A 63 -9.76 10.29 10.66
C ASN A 63 -10.72 9.14 10.29
N TYR A 64 -10.31 8.20 9.41
CA TYR A 64 -11.12 7.02 9.15
C TYR A 64 -11.06 6.09 10.38
N GLU A 65 -12.22 5.83 10.99
CA GLU A 65 -12.36 5.05 12.24
C GLU A 65 -11.40 5.50 13.36
N GLY A 66 -11.05 6.78 13.38
CA GLY A 66 -10.15 7.35 14.38
C GLY A 66 -8.65 7.22 14.07
N PHE A 67 -8.28 6.75 12.88
CA PHE A 67 -6.86 6.69 12.49
C PHE A 67 -6.27 8.11 12.38
N PRO A 68 -5.13 8.41 13.07
CA PRO A 68 -4.67 9.79 13.28
C PRO A 68 -3.73 10.33 12.20
N ALA A 69 -3.55 9.61 11.08
CA ALA A 69 -2.54 9.93 10.08
C ALA A 69 -3.05 9.77 8.64
N SER A 70 -2.31 10.29 7.69
CA SER A 70 -2.67 10.28 6.25
C SER A 70 -2.25 9.00 5.54
N ILE A 71 -1.18 8.33 6.05
CA ILE A 71 -0.66 7.06 5.54
C ILE A 71 -0.39 6.11 6.70
N CYS A 72 -0.33 4.80 6.44
CA CYS A 72 0.23 3.84 7.38
C CYS A 72 1.73 3.63 7.08
N THR A 73 2.54 3.49 8.13
CA THR A 73 3.99 3.26 8.04
C THR A 73 4.38 2.08 8.90
N SER A 74 4.61 0.92 8.30
CA SER A 74 4.89 -0.32 9.00
C SER A 74 6.34 -0.73 8.78
N VAL A 75 7.17 -0.56 9.81
CA VAL A 75 8.63 -0.80 9.77
C VAL A 75 8.93 -2.22 10.23
N ASN A 76 9.72 -2.94 9.47
CA ASN A 76 10.25 -4.28 9.74
C ASN A 76 9.13 -5.31 10.04
N ASP A 77 8.99 -5.76 11.28
CA ASP A 77 8.07 -6.80 11.74
C ASP A 77 6.63 -6.29 11.99
N ARG A 78 6.41 -4.99 11.89
CA ARG A 78 5.05 -4.45 11.92
C ARG A 78 4.34 -4.78 10.61
N ILE A 79 3.31 -5.63 10.66
CA ILE A 79 2.66 -6.18 9.47
C ILE A 79 1.88 -5.10 8.73
N VAL A 80 0.95 -4.38 9.41
CA VAL A 80 0.08 -3.35 8.83
C VAL A 80 -0.24 -2.25 9.84
N HIS A 81 -0.87 -1.17 9.37
CA HIS A 81 -1.49 -0.08 10.15
C HIS A 81 -0.54 0.63 11.13
N GLY A 82 0.75 0.66 10.82
CA GLY A 82 1.72 1.41 11.62
C GLY A 82 1.36 2.90 11.64
N ILE A 83 1.22 3.47 12.86
CA ILE A 83 0.92 4.89 13.05
C ILE A 83 2.23 5.69 12.93
N PRO A 84 2.32 6.66 12.01
CA PRO A 84 3.50 7.50 11.86
C PRO A 84 3.87 8.26 13.14
N SER A 85 5.16 8.27 13.50
CA SER A 85 5.68 8.89 14.72
C SER A 85 6.99 9.63 14.47
N ARG A 86 7.20 10.76 15.16
CA ARG A 86 8.48 11.50 15.16
C ARG A 86 9.63 10.72 15.83
N HIS A 87 9.29 9.77 16.67
CA HIS A 87 10.25 8.93 17.37
C HIS A 87 10.65 7.67 16.59
N ASP A 88 9.86 7.30 15.58
CA ASP A 88 10.09 6.13 14.73
C ASP A 88 10.91 6.57 13.50
N ARG A 89 12.26 6.47 13.63
CA ARG A 89 13.20 6.88 12.58
C ARG A 89 13.77 5.68 11.88
N LEU A 90 13.75 5.72 10.55
CA LEU A 90 14.30 4.67 9.69
C LEU A 90 15.83 4.56 9.89
N ARG A 91 16.32 3.33 9.83
CA ARG A 91 17.74 2.98 9.95
C ARG A 91 18.24 2.29 8.70
N ASP A 92 19.54 2.32 8.48
CA ASP A 92 20.16 1.50 7.43
C ASP A 92 19.87 0.02 7.67
N GLY A 93 19.38 -0.69 6.66
CA GLY A 93 18.97 -2.09 6.76
C GLY A 93 17.48 -2.33 7.05
N ASP A 94 16.70 -1.30 7.39
CA ASP A 94 15.25 -1.44 7.59
C ASP A 94 14.52 -1.66 6.27
N ILE A 95 13.32 -2.23 6.39
CA ILE A 95 12.27 -2.14 5.36
C ILE A 95 11.08 -1.36 5.92
N ILE A 96 10.36 -0.64 5.08
CA ILE A 96 9.15 0.06 5.46
C ILE A 96 8.04 -0.20 4.44
N SER A 97 6.91 -0.71 4.90
CA SER A 97 5.68 -0.77 4.11
C SER A 97 4.91 0.53 4.32
N VAL A 98 4.71 1.27 3.24
CA VAL A 98 3.87 2.47 3.21
C VAL A 98 2.57 2.15 2.52
N ASP A 99 1.47 2.34 3.22
CA ASP A 99 0.12 2.20 2.70
C ASP A 99 -0.53 3.56 2.58
N CYS A 100 -1.08 3.87 1.42
CA CYS A 100 -1.54 5.20 1.04
C CYS A 100 -2.88 5.12 0.33
N GLY A 101 -3.83 5.93 0.77
CA GLY A 101 -5.11 6.12 0.11
C GLY A 101 -5.36 7.59 -0.25
N ALA A 102 -5.88 7.85 -1.45
CA ALA A 102 -6.27 9.18 -1.90
C ALA A 102 -7.72 9.22 -2.40
N LEU A 103 -8.52 10.10 -1.83
CA LEU A 103 -9.88 10.39 -2.28
C LEU A 103 -9.85 11.55 -3.28
N LEU A 104 -10.12 11.25 -4.53
CA LEU A 104 -10.18 12.23 -5.63
C LEU A 104 -11.50 12.08 -6.39
N ASN A 105 -12.22 13.18 -6.57
CA ASN A 105 -13.50 13.21 -7.32
C ASN A 105 -14.53 12.17 -6.86
N GLY A 106 -14.58 11.89 -5.55
CA GLY A 106 -15.52 10.95 -4.96
C GLY A 106 -15.12 9.46 -5.06
N PHE A 107 -13.91 9.15 -5.54
CA PHE A 107 -13.38 7.79 -5.61
C PHE A 107 -12.05 7.69 -4.87
N HIS A 108 -11.86 6.55 -4.21
CA HIS A 108 -10.62 6.22 -3.52
C HIS A 108 -9.67 5.46 -4.45
N GLY A 109 -8.39 5.86 -4.44
CA GLY A 109 -7.28 5.00 -4.81
C GLY A 109 -6.65 4.49 -3.51
N ASP A 110 -6.18 3.25 -3.51
CA ASP A 110 -5.60 2.59 -2.35
C ASP A 110 -4.49 1.63 -2.81
N ALA A 111 -3.32 1.76 -2.23
CA ALA A 111 -2.17 0.91 -2.56
C ALA A 111 -1.09 0.97 -1.49
N ALA A 112 -0.43 -0.18 -1.28
CA ALA A 112 0.74 -0.28 -0.43
C ALA A 112 1.98 -0.69 -1.22
N ARG A 113 3.14 -0.24 -0.75
CA ARG A 113 4.44 -0.66 -1.27
C ARG A 113 5.47 -0.74 -0.14
N THR A 114 6.33 -1.78 -0.20
CA THR A 114 7.46 -1.91 0.72
C THR A 114 8.73 -1.38 0.05
N PHE A 115 9.46 -0.56 0.80
CA PHE A 115 10.70 0.09 0.37
C PHE A 115 11.87 -0.40 1.22
N LEU A 116 13.03 -0.52 0.59
CA LEU A 116 14.29 -0.83 1.25
C LEU A 116 14.97 0.46 1.73
N VAL A 117 15.52 0.45 2.93
CA VAL A 117 16.20 1.61 3.53
C VAL A 117 17.70 1.35 3.58
N GLY A 118 18.44 1.96 2.67
CA GLY A 118 19.90 1.78 2.60
C GLY A 118 20.31 0.35 2.24
N ASN A 119 21.22 -0.25 3.01
CA ASN A 119 21.81 -1.56 2.75
C ASN A 119 21.03 -2.66 3.48
N VAL A 120 20.01 -3.20 2.84
CA VAL A 120 19.15 -4.25 3.41
C VAL A 120 19.77 -5.64 3.17
N ALA A 121 19.66 -6.53 4.15
CA ALA A 121 20.12 -7.91 4.05
C ALA A 121 19.48 -8.64 2.86
N PRO A 122 20.24 -9.47 2.10
CA PRO A 122 19.75 -10.11 0.87
C PRO A 122 18.50 -10.96 1.06
N GLU A 123 18.37 -11.65 2.19
CA GLU A 123 17.19 -12.46 2.53
C GLU A 123 15.94 -11.60 2.75
N VAL A 124 16.08 -10.39 3.33
CA VAL A 124 14.98 -9.46 3.52
C VAL A 124 14.58 -8.81 2.20
N ALA A 125 15.56 -8.41 1.39
CA ALA A 125 15.31 -7.89 0.04
C ALA A 125 14.60 -8.94 -0.84
N LYS A 126 14.97 -10.23 -0.70
CA LYS A 126 14.29 -11.33 -1.40
C LYS A 126 12.83 -11.47 -0.95
N LEU A 127 12.55 -11.36 0.36
CA LEU A 127 11.16 -11.38 0.86
C LEU A 127 10.32 -10.28 0.21
N VAL A 128 10.83 -9.05 0.17
CA VAL A 128 10.14 -7.91 -0.47
C VAL A 128 9.91 -8.17 -1.96
N GLN A 129 10.91 -8.71 -2.67
CA GLN A 129 10.79 -9.04 -4.08
C GLN A 129 9.74 -10.12 -4.34
N VAL A 130 9.75 -11.23 -3.58
CA VAL A 130 8.77 -12.31 -3.72
C VAL A 130 7.36 -11.81 -3.39
N THR A 131 7.21 -10.96 -2.36
CA THR A 131 5.92 -10.34 -2.03
C THR A 131 5.38 -9.48 -3.19
N LYS A 132 6.25 -8.72 -3.84
CA LYS A 132 5.90 -7.97 -5.05
C LYS A 132 5.47 -8.89 -6.19
N GLU A 133 6.16 -10.00 -6.39
CA GLU A 133 5.79 -11.00 -7.41
C GLU A 133 4.43 -11.63 -7.10
N CYS A 134 4.13 -11.90 -5.83
CA CYS A 134 2.82 -12.39 -5.39
C CYS A 134 1.68 -11.49 -5.86
N PHE A 135 1.85 -10.16 -5.76
CA PHE A 135 0.85 -9.21 -6.25
C PHE A 135 0.55 -9.43 -7.75
N PHE A 136 1.58 -9.54 -8.58
CA PHE A 136 1.39 -9.76 -10.02
C PHE A 136 0.80 -11.13 -10.33
N LYS A 137 1.17 -12.17 -9.57
CA LYS A 137 0.55 -13.50 -9.70
C LYS A 137 -0.94 -13.49 -9.36
N GLY A 138 -1.32 -12.75 -8.34
CA GLY A 138 -2.73 -12.50 -8.01
C GLY A 138 -3.44 -11.72 -9.12
N LEU A 139 -2.82 -10.66 -9.62
CA LEU A 139 -3.40 -9.80 -10.66
C LEU A 139 -3.67 -10.57 -11.96
N GLU A 140 -2.82 -11.53 -12.35
CA GLU A 140 -3.03 -12.41 -13.50
C GLU A 140 -4.35 -13.20 -13.39
N GLN A 141 -4.83 -13.44 -12.16
CA GLN A 141 -6.09 -14.16 -11.90
C GLN A 141 -7.32 -13.24 -11.83
N ALA A 142 -7.16 -11.92 -11.80
CA ALA A 142 -8.25 -10.96 -11.72
C ALA A 142 -8.93 -10.76 -13.09
N VAL A 143 -9.45 -11.85 -13.67
CA VAL A 143 -10.07 -11.89 -15.00
C VAL A 143 -11.48 -12.47 -14.94
N VAL A 144 -12.28 -12.14 -15.95
CA VAL A 144 -13.66 -12.66 -16.07
C VAL A 144 -13.63 -14.19 -16.13
N GLY A 145 -14.49 -14.81 -15.34
CA GLY A 145 -14.62 -16.28 -15.24
C GLY A 145 -13.89 -16.89 -14.04
N ASN A 146 -12.94 -16.17 -13.43
CA ASN A 146 -12.28 -16.61 -12.22
C ASN A 146 -13.05 -16.18 -10.95
N HIS A 147 -12.74 -16.82 -9.83
CA HIS A 147 -13.25 -16.48 -8.50
C HIS A 147 -12.23 -15.66 -7.73
N ILE A 148 -12.69 -14.89 -6.72
CA ILE A 148 -11.78 -14.15 -5.82
C ILE A 148 -10.76 -15.09 -5.15
N SER A 149 -11.16 -16.31 -4.81
CA SER A 149 -10.29 -17.34 -4.25
C SER A 149 -9.11 -17.74 -5.18
N ASP A 150 -9.23 -17.56 -6.48
CA ASP A 150 -8.14 -17.87 -7.43
C ASP A 150 -7.00 -16.87 -7.29
N ILE A 151 -7.31 -15.59 -7.00
CA ILE A 151 -6.33 -14.55 -6.69
C ILE A 151 -5.53 -14.97 -5.44
N GLY A 152 -6.23 -15.27 -4.33
CA GLY A 152 -5.59 -15.67 -3.07
C GLY A 152 -4.75 -16.94 -3.22
N ARG A 153 -5.25 -17.93 -3.97
CA ARG A 153 -4.53 -19.17 -4.25
C ARG A 153 -3.23 -18.93 -5.01
N ALA A 154 -3.25 -18.09 -6.04
CA ALA A 154 -2.06 -17.78 -6.83
C ALA A 154 -1.00 -17.08 -5.98
N ILE A 155 -1.40 -16.13 -5.12
CA ILE A 155 -0.53 -15.46 -4.16
C ILE A 155 0.09 -16.46 -3.20
N GLN A 156 -0.73 -17.30 -2.56
CA GLN A 156 -0.27 -18.29 -1.59
C GLN A 156 0.70 -19.29 -2.22
N GLN A 157 0.38 -19.86 -3.36
CA GLN A 157 1.25 -20.82 -4.05
C GLN A 157 2.62 -20.22 -4.39
N HIS A 158 2.64 -18.95 -4.84
CA HIS A 158 3.91 -18.29 -5.15
C HIS A 158 4.74 -18.07 -3.88
N ALA A 159 4.16 -17.53 -2.81
CA ALA A 159 4.84 -17.33 -1.53
C ALA A 159 5.40 -18.65 -0.97
N GLU A 160 4.56 -19.70 -0.90
CA GLU A 160 4.94 -21.00 -0.34
C GLU A 160 6.03 -21.71 -1.17
N SER A 161 6.02 -21.55 -2.51
CA SER A 161 7.08 -22.09 -3.38
C SER A 161 8.46 -21.48 -3.12
N HIS A 162 8.51 -20.29 -2.50
CA HIS A 162 9.73 -19.62 -2.08
C HIS A 162 10.05 -19.80 -0.58
N GLY A 163 9.26 -20.64 0.12
CA GLY A 163 9.46 -20.94 1.55
C GLY A 163 8.88 -19.89 2.50
N TYR A 164 8.02 -19.00 2.00
CA TYR A 164 7.33 -17.99 2.83
C TYR A 164 5.91 -18.42 3.19
N GLY A 165 5.44 -17.98 4.35
CA GLY A 165 4.04 -18.14 4.75
C GLY A 165 3.18 -16.95 4.31
N VAL A 166 1.86 -17.16 4.32
CA VAL A 166 0.85 -16.10 4.12
C VAL A 166 0.10 -15.91 5.43
N VAL A 167 -0.05 -14.66 5.88
CA VAL A 167 -0.85 -14.32 7.06
C VAL A 167 -2.32 -14.63 6.77
N ARG A 168 -2.97 -15.37 7.68
CA ARG A 168 -4.35 -15.87 7.48
C ARG A 168 -5.40 -15.11 8.27
N GLU A 169 -4.97 -14.30 9.26
CA GLU A 169 -5.85 -13.68 10.25
C GLU A 169 -5.92 -12.14 10.10
N LEU A 170 -5.82 -11.66 8.86
CA LEU A 170 -6.00 -10.25 8.52
C LEU A 170 -7.23 -10.04 7.65
#